data_a81f537140082d9bd29d8dbdf16107d3
#
_entry.id   a81f537140082d9bd29d8dbdf16107d3
#
_cell.length_a   1.000
_cell.length_b   1.000
_cell.length_c   1.000
_cell.angle_alpha   90.00
_cell.angle_beta   90.00
_cell.angle_gamma   90.00
#
_symmetry.space_group_name_H-M   'P 1'
#
loop_
_entity.id
_entity.type
_entity.pdbx_description
1 polymer ?
#
loop_
_entity_poly.entity_id
_entity_poly.type
_entity_poly.pdbx_seq_one_letter_code
_entity_poly.pdbx_strand_id
1 'polypeptide(L)'
;MKRKYMFMALLCYALTTAAQDASHNYVRTRSMLDEMGGKYLDKVEYFDGLGRPFQTVLKKVTASNSNLVTLQEYDVAGRAVNSWLPIVSSAEYVAPAAFKSSAPSNYGNDSRPYGQPVYEASPLNRTVKEYGPGAAWHGGHSVNTDYLANSTANAQLNCINYGVSSAGALTSNGSYASGQLSVVKTTDEDLNVSYTFTDKMGHVVLSRQMKGSETHDTYYVYDDKSNLCFVLQPMYQSLANLDLYAFQYKYDGRNRCIWKKLPGAGYMEMVYDNADRLVFSQDGNQRAL
;
A
#
# COMPACT_ATOMS: atom_id res chain seq x y z
N MET A 1 -53.97 -0.93 -23.80
CA MET A 1 -52.55 -0.77 -23.40
C MET A 1 -51.85 -2.10 -23.56
N LYS A 2 -51.06 -2.30 -24.64
CA LYS A 2 -50.31 -3.54 -24.89
C LYS A 2 -48.88 -3.33 -24.40
N ARG A 3 -48.50 -4.01 -23.30
CA ARG A 3 -47.11 -4.07 -22.82
C ARG A 3 -46.29 -4.92 -23.78
N LYS A 4 -45.35 -4.31 -24.49
CA LYS A 4 -44.32 -5.02 -25.26
C LYS A 4 -43.22 -5.45 -24.29
N TYR A 5 -43.10 -6.76 -24.06
CA TYR A 5 -41.92 -7.35 -23.42
C TYR A 5 -40.80 -7.40 -24.47
N MET A 6 -39.77 -6.62 -24.25
CA MET A 6 -38.55 -6.65 -25.05
C MET A 6 -37.69 -7.78 -24.50
N PHE A 7 -37.67 -8.93 -25.16
CA PHE A 7 -36.73 -10.01 -24.92
C PHE A 7 -35.35 -9.53 -25.42
N MET A 8 -34.44 -9.29 -24.51
CA MET A 8 -33.03 -9.05 -24.83
C MET A 8 -32.38 -10.40 -25.09
N ALA A 9 -32.31 -10.80 -26.36
CA ALA A 9 -31.57 -11.98 -26.79
C ALA A 9 -30.07 -11.67 -26.63
N LEU A 10 -29.43 -12.34 -25.69
CA LEU A 10 -27.98 -12.34 -25.54
C LEU A 10 -27.39 -13.14 -26.70
N LEU A 11 -27.02 -12.45 -27.78
CA LEU A 11 -26.38 -13.06 -28.94
C LEU A 11 -24.89 -13.24 -28.60
N CYS A 12 -24.53 -14.45 -28.12
CA CYS A 12 -23.13 -14.88 -28.03
C CYS A 12 -22.56 -15.03 -29.44
N TYR A 13 -21.99 -13.97 -29.99
CA TYR A 13 -21.09 -14.07 -31.13
C TYR A 13 -19.80 -14.72 -30.68
N ALA A 14 -19.59 -15.99 -31.04
CA ALA A 14 -18.29 -16.60 -31.05
C ALA A 14 -17.45 -15.92 -32.16
N LEU A 15 -16.81 -14.81 -31.83
CA LEU A 15 -15.76 -14.23 -32.68
C LEU A 15 -14.59 -15.22 -32.67
N THR A 16 -14.33 -15.85 -33.81
CA THR A 16 -13.06 -16.51 -34.10
C THR A 16 -11.96 -15.45 -34.08
N THR A 17 -11.45 -15.16 -32.89
CA THR A 17 -10.25 -14.32 -32.72
C THR A 17 -9.04 -15.16 -33.11
N ALA A 18 -8.16 -14.58 -33.93
CA ALA A 18 -6.84 -15.13 -34.24
C ALA A 18 -6.20 -15.66 -32.94
N ALA A 19 -5.70 -16.90 -33.00
CA ALA A 19 -5.30 -17.71 -31.85
C ALA A 19 -4.33 -16.96 -30.94
N GLN A 20 -4.79 -16.57 -29.78
CA GLN A 20 -3.92 -16.52 -28.62
C GLN A 20 -3.31 -17.90 -28.45
N ASP A 21 -2.06 -18.00 -28.01
CA ASP A 21 -1.38 -19.28 -27.89
C ASP A 21 -2.24 -20.28 -27.09
N ALA A 22 -2.86 -21.21 -27.84
CA ALA A 22 -3.76 -22.20 -27.26
C ALA A 22 -3.04 -23.23 -26.35
N SER A 23 -1.71 -23.16 -26.26
CA SER A 23 -0.90 -24.04 -25.42
C SER A 23 -0.81 -23.57 -23.97
N HIS A 24 -1.28 -22.35 -23.65
CA HIS A 24 -1.21 -21.75 -22.31
C HIS A 24 -2.60 -21.37 -21.78
N ASN A 25 -2.82 -21.57 -20.49
CA ASN A 25 -4.01 -21.07 -19.81
C ASN A 25 -3.95 -19.55 -19.75
N TYR A 26 -5.03 -18.88 -20.15
CA TYR A 26 -5.10 -17.42 -20.08
C TYR A 26 -6.50 -16.91 -19.74
N VAL A 27 -6.57 -15.70 -19.22
CA VAL A 27 -7.78 -14.91 -19.05
C VAL A 27 -7.64 -13.62 -19.87
N ARG A 28 -8.63 -13.32 -20.70
CA ARG A 28 -8.70 -12.06 -21.44
C ARG A 28 -9.78 -11.18 -20.82
N THR A 29 -9.39 -9.98 -20.40
CA THR A 29 -10.30 -8.95 -19.89
C THR A 29 -10.37 -7.81 -20.88
N ARG A 30 -11.60 -7.41 -21.26
CA ARG A 30 -11.84 -6.23 -22.09
C ARG A 30 -12.54 -5.17 -21.27
N SER A 31 -11.89 -4.02 -21.10
CA SER A 31 -12.45 -2.85 -20.45
C SER A 31 -12.90 -1.84 -21.50
N MET A 32 -14.20 -1.53 -21.54
CA MET A 32 -14.73 -0.52 -22.44
C MET A 32 -14.33 0.88 -21.93
N LEU A 33 -13.90 1.75 -22.83
CA LEU A 33 -13.47 3.12 -22.53
C LEU A 33 -14.49 4.14 -23.03
N ASP A 34 -15.51 3.72 -23.80
CA ASP A 34 -16.64 4.54 -24.24
C ASP A 34 -17.94 3.76 -24.20
N GLU A 35 -19.05 4.47 -24.17
CA GLU A 35 -20.42 3.88 -24.12
C GLU A 35 -20.79 3.12 -25.41
N MET A 36 -20.19 3.48 -26.54
CA MET A 36 -20.49 2.87 -27.85
C MET A 36 -19.64 1.60 -28.11
N GLY A 37 -18.68 1.27 -27.21
CA GLY A 37 -17.82 0.11 -27.35
C GLY A 37 -16.76 0.23 -28.47
N GLY A 38 -16.55 1.43 -29.00
CA GLY A 38 -15.57 1.69 -30.06
C GLY A 38 -14.15 1.74 -29.53
N LYS A 39 -13.98 2.15 -28.28
CA LYS A 39 -12.68 2.20 -27.59
C LYS A 39 -12.66 1.22 -26.42
N TYR A 40 -11.65 0.40 -26.37
CA TYR A 40 -11.47 -0.59 -25.29
C TYR A 40 -9.98 -0.86 -25.03
N LEU A 41 -9.70 -1.36 -23.83
CA LEU A 41 -8.41 -1.89 -23.43
C LEU A 41 -8.54 -3.40 -23.26
N ASP A 42 -7.73 -4.16 -24.00
CA ASP A 42 -7.63 -5.61 -23.84
C ASP A 42 -6.39 -5.96 -23.01
N LYS A 43 -6.61 -6.67 -21.91
CA LYS A 43 -5.60 -7.27 -21.05
C LYS A 43 -5.68 -8.78 -21.18
N VAL A 44 -4.56 -9.45 -21.41
CA VAL A 44 -4.45 -10.91 -21.40
C VAL A 44 -3.46 -11.30 -20.30
N GLU A 45 -3.89 -12.19 -19.40
CA GLU A 45 -3.05 -12.75 -18.34
C GLU A 45 -2.86 -14.23 -18.58
N TYR A 46 -1.61 -14.65 -18.71
CA TYR A 46 -1.22 -16.06 -18.84
C TYR A 46 -0.86 -16.65 -17.49
N PHE A 47 -1.29 -17.88 -17.27
CA PHE A 47 -1.14 -18.59 -16.01
C PHE A 47 -0.26 -19.83 -16.19
N ASP A 48 0.56 -20.12 -15.19
CA ASP A 48 1.34 -21.34 -15.12
C ASP A 48 0.48 -22.56 -14.72
N GLY A 49 1.10 -23.74 -14.64
CA GLY A 49 0.43 -24.98 -14.25
C GLY A 49 -0.15 -25.01 -12.83
N LEU A 50 0.21 -24.03 -11.98
CA LEU A 50 -0.32 -23.85 -10.62
C LEU A 50 -1.37 -22.73 -10.54
N GLY A 51 -1.75 -22.14 -11.68
CA GLY A 51 -2.73 -21.05 -11.74
C GLY A 51 -2.17 -19.69 -11.30
N ARG A 52 -0.85 -19.48 -11.28
CA ARG A 52 -0.23 -18.19 -10.97
C ARG A 52 -0.03 -17.36 -12.23
N PRO A 53 -0.37 -16.06 -12.24
CA PRO A 53 -0.17 -15.21 -13.42
C PRO A 53 1.34 -14.94 -13.60
N PHE A 54 1.91 -15.37 -14.72
CA PHE A 54 3.33 -15.15 -15.00
C PHE A 54 3.61 -14.16 -16.13
N GLN A 55 2.65 -13.93 -17.03
CA GLN A 55 2.80 -12.94 -18.07
C GLN A 55 1.52 -12.15 -18.26
N THR A 56 1.64 -10.82 -18.35
CA THR A 56 0.52 -9.93 -18.69
C THR A 56 0.81 -9.21 -19.98
N VAL A 57 -0.17 -9.17 -20.87
CA VAL A 57 -0.12 -8.48 -22.16
C VAL A 57 -1.22 -7.44 -22.24
N LEU A 58 -0.86 -6.16 -22.29
CA LEU A 58 -1.75 -5.08 -22.65
C LEU A 58 -1.70 -4.89 -24.16
N LYS A 59 -2.83 -5.14 -24.84
CA LYS A 59 -2.86 -5.20 -26.29
C LYS A 59 -2.96 -3.79 -26.90
N LYS A 60 -2.08 -3.48 -27.86
CA LYS A 60 -2.12 -2.28 -28.72
C LYS A 60 -2.15 -0.97 -27.94
N VAL A 61 -1.42 -0.88 -26.81
CA VAL A 61 -1.41 0.29 -25.92
C VAL A 61 -0.29 1.27 -26.21
N THR A 62 0.69 0.91 -27.07
CA THR A 62 1.79 1.81 -27.45
C THR A 62 1.40 2.73 -28.60
N ALA A 63 2.13 3.83 -28.78
CA ALA A 63 1.93 4.75 -29.91
C ALA A 63 2.07 4.06 -31.29
N SER A 64 2.88 2.99 -31.37
CA SER A 64 3.03 2.15 -32.57
C SER A 64 1.98 1.04 -32.69
N ASN A 65 0.91 1.07 -31.88
CA ASN A 65 -0.13 0.06 -31.82
C ASN A 65 0.39 -1.36 -31.51
N SER A 66 1.49 -1.44 -30.77
CA SER A 66 2.10 -2.68 -30.29
C SER A 66 1.63 -3.02 -28.86
N ASN A 67 1.86 -4.27 -28.47
CA ASN A 67 1.52 -4.76 -27.14
C ASN A 67 2.62 -4.36 -26.13
N LEU A 68 2.21 -4.18 -24.87
CA LEU A 68 3.11 -4.06 -23.74
C LEU A 68 3.04 -5.35 -22.92
N VAL A 69 4.16 -6.02 -22.77
CA VAL A 69 4.26 -7.34 -22.15
C VAL A 69 5.09 -7.25 -20.87
N THR A 70 4.61 -7.79 -19.76
CA THR A 70 5.35 -7.93 -18.48
C THR A 70 5.53 -9.40 -18.15
N LEU A 71 6.59 -9.73 -17.41
CA LEU A 71 6.89 -11.08 -16.95
C LEU A 71 7.13 -11.09 -15.44
N GLN A 72 6.50 -12.04 -14.74
CA GLN A 72 6.73 -12.34 -13.34
C GLN A 72 7.33 -13.75 -13.22
N GLU A 73 8.43 -13.87 -12.51
CA GLU A 73 9.03 -15.17 -12.18
C GLU A 73 8.68 -15.58 -10.75
N TYR A 74 8.67 -16.89 -10.51
CA TYR A 74 8.42 -17.50 -9.21
C TYR A 74 9.54 -18.46 -8.84
N ASP A 75 9.87 -18.53 -7.55
CA ASP A 75 10.82 -19.51 -7.03
C ASP A 75 10.17 -20.90 -6.81
N VAL A 76 10.96 -21.85 -6.37
CA VAL A 76 10.50 -23.23 -6.09
C VAL A 76 9.47 -23.30 -4.95
N ALA A 77 9.44 -22.32 -4.06
CA ALA A 77 8.45 -22.20 -3.00
C ALA A 77 7.16 -21.47 -3.47
N GLY A 78 7.10 -21.04 -4.72
CA GLY A 78 5.95 -20.34 -5.30
C GLY A 78 5.90 -18.84 -4.99
N ARG A 79 6.97 -18.26 -4.45
CA ARG A 79 7.04 -16.82 -4.16
C ARG A 79 7.47 -16.05 -5.40
N ALA A 80 6.89 -14.85 -5.58
CA ALA A 80 7.30 -13.94 -6.65
C ALA A 80 8.76 -13.52 -6.47
N VAL A 81 9.58 -13.62 -7.51
CA VAL A 81 11.01 -13.24 -7.45
C VAL A 81 11.30 -12.10 -8.43
N ASN A 82 11.63 -12.34 -9.67
CA ASN A 82 11.96 -11.26 -10.59
C ASN A 82 10.69 -10.71 -11.24
N SER A 83 10.41 -9.43 -11.00
CA SER A 83 9.34 -8.67 -11.65
C SER A 83 9.93 -7.85 -12.76
N TRP A 84 9.80 -8.31 -14.00
CA TRP A 84 10.42 -7.69 -15.15
C TRP A 84 9.66 -6.45 -15.62
N LEU A 85 10.42 -5.42 -15.98
CA LEU A 85 9.86 -4.23 -16.62
C LEU A 85 9.20 -4.57 -17.96
N PRO A 86 8.19 -3.80 -18.39
CA PRO A 86 7.46 -4.09 -19.62
C PRO A 86 8.32 -4.01 -20.86
N ILE A 87 8.17 -4.93 -21.82
CA ILE A 87 8.76 -4.83 -23.16
C ILE A 87 7.69 -4.55 -24.20
N VAL A 88 8.07 -3.90 -25.30
CA VAL A 88 7.21 -3.72 -26.46
C VAL A 88 7.33 -4.95 -27.37
N SER A 89 6.18 -5.52 -27.77
CA SER A 89 6.13 -6.69 -28.67
C SER A 89 4.90 -6.64 -29.55
N SER A 90 5.00 -7.19 -30.76
CA SER A 90 3.85 -7.44 -31.63
C SER A 90 3.16 -8.78 -31.32
N ALA A 91 3.84 -9.68 -30.59
CA ALA A 91 3.33 -10.99 -30.25
C ALA A 91 2.25 -10.92 -29.16
N GLU A 92 1.32 -11.88 -29.17
CA GLU A 92 0.30 -12.03 -28.15
C GLU A 92 0.79 -12.82 -26.93
N TYR A 93 1.81 -13.63 -27.12
CA TYR A 93 2.55 -14.37 -26.10
C TYR A 93 4.04 -14.31 -26.41
N VAL A 94 4.87 -14.09 -25.42
CA VAL A 94 6.32 -14.09 -25.53
C VAL A 94 6.89 -15.15 -24.60
N ALA A 95 7.55 -16.18 -25.16
CA ALA A 95 8.18 -17.21 -24.34
C ALA A 95 9.13 -16.56 -23.30
N PRO A 96 9.13 -17.00 -22.03
CA PRO A 96 9.92 -16.36 -20.97
C PRO A 96 11.41 -16.20 -21.30
N ALA A 97 12.02 -17.18 -21.97
CA ALA A 97 13.41 -17.08 -22.41
C ALA A 97 13.63 -15.97 -23.45
N ALA A 98 12.74 -15.86 -24.43
CA ALA A 98 12.77 -14.81 -25.44
C ALA A 98 12.52 -13.43 -24.84
N PHE A 99 11.58 -13.33 -23.89
CA PHE A 99 11.32 -12.12 -23.13
C PHE A 99 12.59 -11.64 -22.42
N LYS A 100 13.22 -12.51 -21.63
CA LYS A 100 14.42 -12.17 -20.84
C LYS A 100 15.62 -11.78 -21.71
N SER A 101 15.76 -12.39 -22.88
CA SER A 101 16.85 -12.04 -23.82
C SER A 101 16.61 -10.68 -24.51
N SER A 102 15.35 -10.30 -24.73
CA SER A 102 15.01 -9.05 -25.38
C SER A 102 14.84 -7.86 -24.43
N ALA A 103 14.55 -8.12 -23.15
CA ALA A 103 14.28 -7.08 -22.16
C ALA A 103 15.43 -6.05 -22.04
N PRO A 104 16.72 -6.43 -21.97
CA PRO A 104 17.81 -5.45 -21.87
C PRO A 104 17.80 -4.40 -22.98
N SER A 105 17.52 -4.77 -24.23
CA SER A 105 17.52 -3.84 -25.36
C SER A 105 16.44 -2.74 -25.29
N ASN A 106 15.35 -3.00 -24.55
CA ASN A 106 14.30 -1.99 -24.27
C ASN A 106 14.75 -0.95 -23.24
N TYR A 107 15.82 -1.21 -22.49
CA TYR A 107 16.30 -0.39 -21.37
C TYR A 107 17.79 -0.06 -21.48
N GLY A 108 18.25 0.38 -22.66
CA GLY A 108 19.63 0.82 -22.88
C GLY A 108 20.67 -0.29 -22.67
N ASN A 109 20.31 -1.56 -22.88
CA ASN A 109 21.10 -2.76 -22.63
C ASN A 109 21.42 -2.98 -21.13
N ASP A 110 20.59 -2.47 -20.22
CA ASP A 110 20.72 -2.82 -18.80
C ASP A 110 20.49 -4.31 -18.61
N SER A 111 21.41 -4.96 -17.89
CA SER A 111 21.38 -6.41 -17.63
C SER A 111 20.33 -6.83 -16.59
N ARG A 112 19.74 -5.88 -15.86
CA ARG A 112 18.78 -6.13 -14.77
C ARG A 112 17.53 -5.24 -14.88
N PRO A 113 16.76 -5.29 -15.98
CA PRO A 113 15.53 -4.53 -16.11
C PRO A 113 14.38 -5.23 -15.33
N TYR A 114 14.61 -5.52 -14.04
CA TYR A 114 13.64 -6.17 -13.15
C TYR A 114 13.89 -5.84 -11.69
N GLY A 115 12.81 -5.74 -10.93
CA GLY A 115 12.86 -5.69 -9.47
C GLY A 115 12.97 -7.08 -8.88
N GLN A 116 13.62 -7.19 -7.69
CA GLN A 116 13.89 -8.47 -7.05
C GLN A 116 13.73 -8.38 -5.53
N PRO A 117 12.71 -9.02 -4.92
CA PRO A 117 12.65 -9.23 -3.48
C PRO A 117 13.59 -10.35 -3.05
N VAL A 118 14.13 -10.22 -1.84
CA VAL A 118 14.87 -11.26 -1.12
C VAL A 118 14.09 -11.63 0.13
N TYR A 119 13.78 -12.89 0.29
CA TYR A 119 13.01 -13.40 1.41
C TYR A 119 13.90 -13.93 2.53
N GLU A 120 13.44 -13.84 3.76
CA GLU A 120 14.08 -14.51 4.88
C GLU A 120 14.04 -16.05 4.73
N ALA A 121 14.93 -16.73 5.41
CA ALA A 121 15.02 -18.19 5.40
C ALA A 121 14.02 -18.87 6.36
N SER A 122 12.85 -18.26 6.59
CA SER A 122 11.81 -18.79 7.48
C SER A 122 10.50 -19.06 6.73
N PRO A 123 9.61 -19.89 7.26
CA PRO A 123 8.29 -20.15 6.66
C PRO A 123 7.37 -18.92 6.62
N LEU A 124 7.70 -17.83 7.29
CA LEU A 124 6.92 -16.60 7.28
C LEU A 124 6.99 -15.86 5.94
N ASN A 125 7.99 -16.18 5.10
CA ASN A 125 8.18 -15.63 3.76
C ASN A 125 8.22 -14.08 3.72
N ARG A 126 8.74 -13.45 4.79
CA ARG A 126 8.84 -11.99 4.84
C ARG A 126 9.96 -11.49 3.94
N THR A 127 9.72 -10.41 3.23
CA THR A 127 10.76 -9.73 2.43
C THR A 127 11.73 -9.02 3.37
N VAL A 128 13.03 -9.32 3.26
CA VAL A 128 14.10 -8.67 4.04
C VAL A 128 14.91 -7.69 3.22
N LYS A 129 14.91 -7.84 1.88
CA LYS A 129 15.47 -6.85 0.95
C LYS A 129 14.61 -6.78 -0.30
N GLU A 130 14.60 -5.59 -0.88
CA GLU A 130 13.98 -5.38 -2.18
C GLU A 130 14.92 -4.52 -3.04
N TYR A 131 15.23 -5.02 -4.23
CA TYR A 131 16.03 -4.32 -5.21
C TYR A 131 15.13 -3.79 -6.31
N GLY A 132 15.23 -2.51 -6.61
CA GLY A 132 14.65 -1.89 -7.78
C GLY A 132 15.30 -2.38 -9.08
N PRO A 133 14.68 -2.12 -10.25
CA PRO A 133 15.27 -2.46 -11.55
C PRO A 133 16.51 -1.58 -11.83
N GLY A 134 17.47 -2.15 -12.57
CA GLY A 134 18.71 -1.49 -12.98
C GLY A 134 19.96 -2.12 -12.37
N ALA A 135 20.93 -2.48 -13.22
CA ALA A 135 22.18 -3.11 -12.78
C ALA A 135 23.03 -2.17 -11.90
N ALA A 136 23.10 -0.88 -12.27
CA ALA A 136 23.80 0.13 -11.47
C ALA A 136 23.12 0.35 -10.11
N TRP A 137 21.79 0.35 -10.08
CA TRP A 137 20.99 0.54 -8.87
C TRP A 137 21.11 -0.64 -7.89
N HIS A 138 21.16 -1.86 -8.42
CA HIS A 138 21.33 -3.07 -7.62
C HIS A 138 22.61 -3.08 -6.77
N GLY A 139 23.63 -2.35 -7.17
CA GLY A 139 24.96 -2.31 -6.54
C GLY A 139 25.06 -1.59 -5.20
N GLY A 140 23.96 -1.32 -4.49
CA GLY A 140 24.02 -0.64 -3.18
C GLY A 140 22.73 0.04 -2.76
N HIS A 141 21.72 0.03 -3.59
CA HIS A 141 20.45 0.71 -3.39
C HIS A 141 19.31 -0.28 -3.19
N SER A 142 19.34 -1.03 -2.10
CA SER A 142 18.23 -1.90 -1.70
C SER A 142 17.43 -1.28 -0.57
N VAL A 143 16.12 -1.45 -0.61
CA VAL A 143 15.29 -1.28 0.59
C VAL A 143 15.53 -2.48 1.49
N ASN A 144 15.97 -2.25 2.73
CA ASN A 144 16.21 -3.31 3.71
C ASN A 144 15.13 -3.23 4.80
N THR A 145 14.57 -4.38 5.17
CA THR A 145 13.54 -4.50 6.20
C THR A 145 13.99 -5.45 7.30
N ASP A 146 14.12 -4.93 8.52
CA ASP A 146 14.40 -5.72 9.72
C ASP A 146 13.12 -5.86 10.56
N TYR A 147 12.81 -7.08 10.99
CA TYR A 147 11.67 -7.40 11.85
C TYR A 147 12.15 -7.60 13.28
N LEU A 148 11.81 -6.68 14.15
CA LEU A 148 12.33 -6.55 15.50
C LEU A 148 11.19 -6.54 16.54
N ALA A 149 11.55 -6.48 17.81
CA ALA A 149 10.66 -6.15 18.90
C ALA A 149 11.14 -4.88 19.60
N ASN A 150 10.22 -4.15 20.25
CA ASN A 150 10.60 -3.00 21.05
C ASN A 150 11.48 -3.40 22.24
N SER A 151 12.33 -2.48 22.68
CA SER A 151 13.27 -2.69 23.79
C SER A 151 13.49 -1.40 24.58
N THR A 152 13.36 -1.47 25.89
CA THR A 152 13.66 -0.34 26.79
C THR A 152 15.18 -0.11 26.93
N ALA A 153 16.01 -1.11 26.63
CA ALA A 153 17.46 -1.01 26.68
C ALA A 153 18.08 -0.34 25.44
N ASN A 154 17.31 -0.20 24.35
CA ASN A 154 17.78 0.41 23.11
C ASN A 154 16.94 1.65 22.81
N ALA A 155 17.57 2.82 22.78
CA ALA A 155 16.90 4.11 22.55
C ALA A 155 16.11 4.16 21.23
N GLN A 156 16.63 3.53 20.16
CA GLN A 156 15.94 3.49 18.86
C GLN A 156 14.72 2.55 18.86
N LEU A 157 14.66 1.59 19.78
CA LEU A 157 13.58 0.61 19.93
C LEU A 157 12.68 0.90 21.13
N ASN A 158 12.96 1.96 21.91
CA ASN A 158 12.11 2.38 23.01
C ASN A 158 10.88 3.14 22.48
N CYS A 159 9.72 2.91 23.08
CA CYS A 159 8.46 3.54 22.72
C CYS A 159 7.72 3.96 23.99
N ILE A 160 7.29 5.23 24.06
CA ILE A 160 6.45 5.73 25.15
C ILE A 160 5.06 5.13 25.05
N ASN A 161 4.50 4.70 26.16
CA ASN A 161 3.14 4.18 26.23
C ASN A 161 2.17 5.31 26.56
N TYR A 162 1.63 5.94 25.53
CA TYR A 162 0.55 6.89 25.66
C TYR A 162 -0.82 6.18 25.72
N GLY A 163 -1.75 6.75 26.45
CA GLY A 163 -3.11 6.24 26.55
C GLY A 163 -4.13 7.37 26.65
N VAL A 164 -5.40 6.99 26.78
CA VAL A 164 -6.53 7.90 26.94
C VAL A 164 -7.20 7.61 28.28
N SER A 165 -7.39 8.62 29.11
CA SER A 165 -8.12 8.47 30.39
C SER A 165 -9.62 8.32 30.12
N SER A 166 -10.37 7.89 31.13
CA SER A 166 -11.85 7.84 31.09
C SER A 166 -12.50 9.20 30.81
N ALA A 167 -11.80 10.30 31.10
CA ALA A 167 -12.21 11.66 30.77
C ALA A 167 -11.83 12.10 29.32
N GLY A 168 -11.21 11.23 28.54
CA GLY A 168 -10.76 11.52 27.17
C GLY A 168 -9.47 12.35 27.10
N ALA A 169 -8.72 12.47 28.19
CA ALA A 169 -7.45 13.18 28.23
C ALA A 169 -6.28 12.25 27.90
N LEU A 170 -5.24 12.80 27.24
CA LEU A 170 -3.99 12.11 26.99
C LEU A 170 -3.28 11.77 28.30
N THR A 171 -2.79 10.54 28.42
CA THR A 171 -1.98 10.08 29.56
C THR A 171 -0.67 9.47 29.06
N SER A 172 0.36 9.49 29.90
CA SER A 172 1.63 8.79 29.68
C SER A 172 1.85 7.77 30.77
N ASN A 173 2.03 6.52 30.39
CA ASN A 173 2.19 5.38 31.30
C ASN A 173 3.65 4.86 31.32
N GLY A 174 4.62 5.72 31.05
CA GLY A 174 6.03 5.36 30.90
C GLY A 174 6.32 4.79 29.52
N SER A 175 7.16 3.77 29.43
CA SER A 175 7.50 3.07 28.17
C SER A 175 6.81 1.70 28.12
N TYR A 176 6.52 1.24 26.89
CA TYR A 176 6.13 -0.16 26.68
C TYR A 176 7.24 -1.10 27.16
N ALA A 177 6.90 -2.14 27.90
CA ALA A 177 7.86 -3.16 28.27
C ALA A 177 8.44 -3.86 27.03
N SER A 178 9.69 -4.30 27.12
CA SER A 178 10.38 -4.96 25.99
C SER A 178 9.59 -6.17 25.47
N GLY A 179 9.48 -6.31 24.16
CA GLY A 179 8.76 -7.41 23.50
C GLY A 179 7.23 -7.26 23.44
N GLN A 180 6.67 -6.11 23.82
CA GLN A 180 5.22 -5.86 23.71
C GLN A 180 4.78 -5.37 22.35
N LEU A 181 5.68 -4.74 21.59
CA LEU A 181 5.40 -4.22 20.26
C LEU A 181 6.23 -4.96 19.20
N SER A 182 5.64 -5.22 18.06
CA SER A 182 6.40 -5.57 16.87
C SER A 182 6.97 -4.28 16.25
N VAL A 183 8.21 -4.35 15.77
CA VAL A 183 8.88 -3.20 15.16
C VAL A 183 9.38 -3.60 13.79
N VAL A 184 8.99 -2.85 12.78
CA VAL A 184 9.54 -2.96 11.43
C VAL A 184 10.48 -1.78 11.23
N LYS A 185 11.77 -2.07 11.03
CA LYS A 185 12.76 -1.08 10.64
C LYS A 185 12.95 -1.16 9.13
N THR A 186 12.81 -0.05 8.44
CA THR A 186 13.06 0.07 7.01
C THR A 186 14.25 1.00 6.79
N THR A 187 15.20 0.57 5.97
CA THR A 187 16.26 1.42 5.43
C THR A 187 16.03 1.51 3.93
N ASP A 188 15.78 2.71 3.44
CA ASP A 188 15.52 2.95 2.01
C ASP A 188 16.82 2.92 1.18
N GLU A 189 16.69 3.15 -0.13
CA GLU A 189 17.79 3.13 -1.09
C GLU A 189 18.83 4.23 -0.85
N ASP A 190 18.42 5.33 -0.18
CA ASP A 190 19.26 6.46 0.18
C ASP A 190 19.79 6.38 1.62
N LEU A 191 19.63 5.22 2.27
CA LEU A 191 20.03 4.91 3.65
C LEU A 191 19.27 5.68 4.73
N ASN A 192 18.11 6.27 4.41
CA ASN A 192 17.23 6.83 5.43
C ASN A 192 16.56 5.70 6.21
N VAL A 193 16.51 5.85 7.52
CA VAL A 193 15.99 4.82 8.43
C VAL A 193 14.67 5.26 9.03
N SER A 194 13.71 4.36 9.01
CA SER A 194 12.42 4.53 9.69
C SER A 194 12.05 3.30 10.51
N TYR A 195 11.23 3.50 11.54
CA TYR A 195 10.69 2.43 12.38
C TYR A 195 9.18 2.59 12.50
N THR A 196 8.46 1.49 12.37
CA THR A 196 7.02 1.41 12.64
C THR A 196 6.80 0.44 13.79
N PHE A 197 6.19 0.92 14.86
CA PHE A 197 5.88 0.12 16.06
C PHE A 197 4.39 -0.21 16.04
N THR A 198 4.08 -1.48 16.15
CA THR A 198 2.71 -1.99 16.09
C THR A 198 2.40 -2.81 17.33
N ASP A 199 1.24 -2.57 17.95
CA ASP A 199 0.77 -3.32 19.10
C ASP A 199 0.19 -4.69 18.70
N LYS A 200 -0.25 -5.46 19.70
CA LYS A 200 -0.83 -6.81 19.51
C LYS A 200 -2.20 -6.80 18.84
N MET A 201 -2.86 -5.64 18.77
CA MET A 201 -4.15 -5.46 18.09
C MET A 201 -3.97 -5.03 16.63
N GLY A 202 -2.73 -4.78 16.20
CA GLY A 202 -2.39 -4.33 14.86
C GLY A 202 -2.40 -2.80 14.69
N HIS A 203 -2.51 -2.03 15.79
CA HIS A 203 -2.45 -0.57 15.71
C HIS A 203 -1.00 -0.11 15.62
N VAL A 204 -0.71 0.78 14.69
CA VAL A 204 0.56 1.52 14.70
C VAL A 204 0.50 2.52 15.85
N VAL A 205 1.39 2.37 16.84
CA VAL A 205 1.47 3.26 18.01
C VAL A 205 2.57 4.32 17.90
N LEU A 206 3.60 4.05 17.08
CA LEU A 206 4.69 4.99 16.82
C LEU A 206 5.21 4.79 15.40
N SER A 207 5.35 5.91 14.67
CA SER A 207 6.17 6.03 13.47
C SER A 207 7.36 6.92 13.78
N ARG A 208 8.58 6.40 13.67
CA ARG A 208 9.83 7.08 13.94
C ARG A 208 10.61 7.24 12.66
N GLN A 209 10.97 8.47 12.32
CA GLN A 209 11.92 8.78 11.26
C GLN A 209 13.25 9.18 11.87
N MET A 210 14.35 8.69 11.29
CA MET A 210 15.71 9.02 11.76
C MET A 210 16.32 10.08 10.85
N LYS A 211 16.99 11.07 11.46
CA LYS A 211 17.86 12.00 10.77
C LYS A 211 19.22 11.99 11.48
N GLY A 212 20.11 11.12 11.02
CA GLY A 212 21.31 10.79 11.76
C GLY A 212 20.96 10.13 13.10
N SER A 213 21.32 10.76 14.24
CA SER A 213 20.96 10.29 15.57
C SER A 213 19.66 10.88 16.13
N GLU A 214 19.06 11.87 15.46
CA GLU A 214 17.81 12.49 15.87
C GLU A 214 16.62 11.60 15.51
N THR A 215 15.63 11.56 16.41
CA THR A 215 14.35 10.87 16.19
C THR A 215 13.24 11.88 15.97
N HIS A 216 12.46 11.67 14.92
CA HIS A 216 11.25 12.42 14.63
C HIS A 216 10.05 11.48 14.80
N ASP A 217 9.46 11.52 16.00
CA ASP A 217 8.45 10.56 16.46
C ASP A 217 7.05 11.09 16.28
N THR A 218 6.22 10.34 15.55
CA THR A 218 4.77 10.55 15.48
C THR A 218 4.08 9.43 16.23
N TYR A 219 3.41 9.74 17.36
CA TYR A 219 2.66 8.77 18.14
C TYR A 219 1.19 8.78 17.78
N TYR A 220 0.60 7.59 17.73
CA TYR A 220 -0.82 7.36 17.52
C TYR A 220 -1.40 6.76 18.79
N VAL A 221 -2.39 7.40 19.37
CA VAL A 221 -2.96 7.03 20.66
C VAL A 221 -4.42 6.66 20.50
N TYR A 222 -4.76 5.46 20.94
CA TYR A 222 -6.08 4.87 20.79
C TYR A 222 -6.77 4.73 22.12
N ASP A 223 -8.11 4.78 22.12
CA ASP A 223 -8.93 4.42 23.28
C ASP A 223 -9.12 2.89 23.37
N ASP A 224 -9.82 2.43 24.39
CA ASP A 224 -10.14 1.02 24.64
C ASP A 224 -11.06 0.38 23.57
N LYS A 225 -11.68 1.21 22.71
CA LYS A 225 -12.49 0.77 21.58
C LYS A 225 -11.74 0.80 20.25
N SER A 226 -10.42 1.02 20.28
CA SER A 226 -9.57 1.14 19.09
C SER A 226 -9.84 2.39 18.24
N ASN A 227 -10.47 3.43 18.78
CA ASN A 227 -10.60 4.70 18.09
C ASN A 227 -9.32 5.52 18.26
N LEU A 228 -8.83 6.11 17.17
CA LEU A 228 -7.66 7.01 17.18
C LEU A 228 -8.05 8.35 17.83
N CYS A 229 -7.56 8.59 19.04
CA CYS A 229 -7.90 9.81 19.81
C CYS A 229 -6.87 10.92 19.66
N PHE A 230 -5.57 10.60 19.52
CA PHE A 230 -4.53 11.59 19.32
C PHE A 230 -3.52 11.13 18.28
N VAL A 231 -3.02 12.09 17.47
CA VAL A 231 -1.78 11.94 16.69
C VAL A 231 -0.84 13.04 17.18
N LEU A 232 0.21 12.62 17.89
CA LEU A 232 1.21 13.51 18.47
C LEU A 232 2.36 13.67 17.47
N GLN A 233 2.52 14.86 16.92
CA GLN A 233 3.58 15.15 15.96
C GLN A 233 4.96 15.25 16.65
N PRO A 234 6.08 15.20 15.92
CA PRO A 234 7.43 15.20 16.51
C PRO A 234 7.68 16.35 17.48
N MET A 235 7.22 17.56 17.18
CA MET A 235 7.40 18.72 18.05
C MET A 235 6.67 18.60 19.40
N TYR A 236 5.64 17.75 19.50
CA TYR A 236 4.97 17.50 20.77
C TYR A 236 5.91 16.91 21.81
N GLN A 237 6.86 16.06 21.40
CA GLN A 237 7.82 15.42 22.30
C GLN A 237 8.73 16.45 23.05
N SER A 238 8.97 17.61 22.43
CA SER A 238 9.82 18.66 22.99
C SER A 238 9.02 19.75 23.73
N LEU A 239 7.83 20.10 23.23
CA LEU A 239 7.10 21.28 23.68
C LEU A 239 5.80 20.95 24.45
N ALA A 240 5.36 19.71 24.44
CA ALA A 240 4.17 19.18 25.14
C ALA A 240 2.88 20.03 24.95
N ASN A 241 2.74 20.66 23.78
CA ASN A 241 1.60 21.51 23.48
C ASN A 241 0.65 20.78 22.52
N LEU A 242 -0.47 20.25 23.06
CA LEU A 242 -1.48 19.54 22.29
C LEU A 242 -2.17 20.43 21.26
N ASP A 243 -2.35 21.72 21.55
CA ASP A 243 -3.07 22.63 20.67
C ASP A 243 -2.30 22.91 19.38
N LEU A 244 -0.98 22.95 19.45
CA LEU A 244 -0.12 23.27 18.31
C LEU A 244 0.45 22.04 17.61
N TYR A 245 0.58 20.90 18.31
CA TYR A 245 1.35 19.76 17.81
C TYR A 245 0.60 18.41 17.86
N ALA A 246 -0.72 18.43 18.10
CA ALA A 246 -1.50 17.20 18.09
C ALA A 246 -2.79 17.34 17.26
N PHE A 247 -3.10 16.29 16.49
CA PHE A 247 -4.46 16.05 16.04
C PHE A 247 -5.20 15.38 17.21
N GLN A 248 -6.42 15.82 17.45
CA GLN A 248 -7.24 15.34 18.55
C GLN A 248 -8.62 14.96 18.05
N TYR A 249 -9.17 13.84 18.54
CA TYR A 249 -10.48 13.35 18.14
C TYR A 249 -11.27 12.87 19.35
N LYS A 250 -12.60 13.02 19.33
CA LYS A 250 -13.52 12.43 20.30
C LYS A 250 -14.64 11.72 19.58
N TYR A 251 -15.09 10.65 20.18
CA TYR A 251 -16.10 9.76 19.61
C TYR A 251 -17.29 9.61 20.52
N ASP A 252 -18.44 9.29 19.95
CA ASP A 252 -19.63 8.94 20.70
C ASP A 252 -19.69 7.42 21.02
N GLY A 253 -20.79 7.00 21.65
CA GLY A 253 -21.01 5.61 22.01
C GLY A 253 -21.12 4.63 20.83
N ARG A 254 -21.25 5.14 19.59
CA ARG A 254 -21.29 4.36 18.34
C ARG A 254 -20.00 4.47 17.53
N ASN A 255 -18.92 4.95 18.13
CA ASN A 255 -17.61 5.17 17.50
C ASN A 255 -17.64 6.16 16.33
N ARG A 256 -18.59 7.11 16.30
CA ARG A 256 -18.64 8.20 15.32
C ARG A 256 -17.84 9.38 15.85
N CYS A 257 -16.98 9.99 15.02
CA CYS A 257 -16.20 11.16 15.39
C CYS A 257 -17.12 12.37 15.54
N ILE A 258 -17.34 12.85 16.77
CA ILE A 258 -18.21 13.98 17.07
C ILE A 258 -17.44 15.28 17.28
N TRP A 259 -16.13 15.21 17.44
CA TRP A 259 -15.28 16.38 17.67
C TRP A 259 -13.87 16.09 17.15
N LYS A 260 -13.28 17.03 16.44
CA LYS A 260 -11.89 16.98 16.02
C LYS A 260 -11.22 18.33 16.10
N LYS A 261 -9.91 18.33 16.39
CA LYS A 261 -9.06 19.52 16.37
C LYS A 261 -7.78 19.24 15.63
N LEU A 262 -7.45 20.09 14.67
CA LEU A 262 -6.20 20.06 13.95
C LEU A 262 -5.16 20.93 14.67
N PRO A 263 -3.86 20.66 14.51
CA PRO A 263 -2.79 21.49 15.07
C PRO A 263 -2.95 22.96 14.69
N GLY A 264 -2.93 23.85 15.70
CA GLY A 264 -3.04 25.29 15.51
C GLY A 264 -4.38 25.83 15.05
N ALA A 265 -5.40 24.98 14.86
CA ALA A 265 -6.73 25.38 14.40
C ALA A 265 -7.78 25.33 15.51
N GLY A 266 -8.92 26.00 15.28
CA GLY A 266 -10.13 25.81 16.07
C GLY A 266 -10.69 24.40 15.89
N TYR A 267 -11.43 23.92 16.88
CA TYR A 267 -12.05 22.59 16.78
C TYR A 267 -13.31 22.60 15.90
N MET A 268 -13.64 21.43 15.37
CA MET A 268 -14.87 21.16 14.62
C MET A 268 -15.75 20.19 15.43
N GLU A 269 -17.04 20.49 15.50
CA GLU A 269 -18.06 19.60 16.07
C GLU A 269 -18.95 19.03 14.98
N MET A 270 -19.41 17.80 15.19
CA MET A 270 -20.23 17.05 14.25
C MET A 270 -21.40 16.39 14.95
N VAL A 271 -22.59 16.50 14.35
CA VAL A 271 -23.82 15.91 14.86
C VAL A 271 -24.38 14.92 13.83
N TYR A 272 -24.77 13.75 14.30
CA TYR A 272 -25.30 12.68 13.47
C TYR A 272 -26.75 12.36 13.83
N ASP A 273 -27.51 11.95 12.82
CA ASP A 273 -28.84 11.43 13.04
C ASP A 273 -28.84 9.95 13.50
N ASN A 274 -30.04 9.39 13.71
CA ASN A 274 -30.19 7.99 14.12
C ASN A 274 -29.80 6.97 13.05
N ALA A 275 -29.68 7.39 11.79
CA ALA A 275 -29.23 6.59 10.66
C ALA A 275 -27.71 6.76 10.36
N ASP A 276 -26.97 7.31 11.33
CA ASP A 276 -25.51 7.55 11.29
C ASP A 276 -25.06 8.51 10.17
N ARG A 277 -25.97 9.36 9.68
CA ARG A 277 -25.64 10.41 8.71
C ARG A 277 -25.24 11.69 9.41
N LEU A 278 -24.16 12.33 8.96
CA LEU A 278 -23.76 13.67 9.41
C LEU A 278 -24.83 14.69 8.98
N VAL A 279 -25.47 15.35 9.94
CA VAL A 279 -26.52 16.35 9.69
C VAL A 279 -26.08 17.77 9.93
N PHE A 280 -25.16 18.00 10.88
CA PHE A 280 -24.57 19.31 11.15
C PHE A 280 -23.07 19.17 11.41
N SER A 281 -22.31 20.19 10.99
CA SER A 281 -20.93 20.41 11.38
C SER A 281 -20.71 21.90 11.58
N GLN A 282 -19.87 22.25 12.57
CA GLN A 282 -19.45 23.62 12.86
C GLN A 282 -17.96 23.66 13.15
N ASP A 283 -17.21 24.42 12.39
CA ASP A 283 -15.79 24.68 12.62
C ASP A 283 -15.52 25.93 13.47
N GLY A 284 -14.23 26.21 13.75
CA GLY A 284 -13.83 27.37 14.55
C GLY A 284 -14.18 28.71 13.90
N ASN A 285 -14.16 28.83 12.58
CA ASN A 285 -14.48 30.06 11.87
C ASN A 285 -15.98 30.32 11.89
N GLN A 286 -16.79 29.29 11.69
CA GLN A 286 -18.25 29.37 11.78
C GLN A 286 -18.74 29.74 13.19
N ARG A 287 -17.94 29.41 14.23
CA ARG A 287 -18.26 29.73 15.63
C ARG A 287 -17.94 31.18 15.99
N ALA A 288 -17.05 31.82 15.24
CA ALA A 288 -16.64 33.21 15.43
C ALA A 288 -17.57 34.22 14.74
N LEU A 289 -18.54 33.76 13.94
CA LEU A 289 -19.58 34.54 13.29
C LEU A 289 -20.82 34.66 14.18
#